data_356b91914127542e17043104ca159d2e
#
_entry.id   356b91914127542e17043104ca159d2e
#
_cell.length_a   1.000
_cell.length_b   1.000
_cell.length_c   1.000
_cell.angle_alpha   90.00
_cell.angle_beta   90.00
_cell.angle_gamma   90.00
#
_symmetry.space_group_name_H-M   'P 1'
#
loop_
_entity.id
_entity.type
_entity.pdbx_description
1 polymer ?
#
loop_
_entity_poly.entity_id
_entity_poly.type
_entity_poly.pdbx_seq_one_letter_code
_entity_poly.pdbx_strand_id
1 'polypeptide(L)'
;LARRLKAHRSGKGGARYTKSHGRASVQLAYAEKCADKSAALKREAAIKKLPKAEKEALAAKWRADNAITLRMAVPEDAAAVCALYNWYVRHGVQTFQYMPSTVEDYRANIEEVLQHAPFLLAESADGCLRGFACAHLWHTREAYAWDVETTVYCAPDCIGQGVGGRLYRALLALLKKQGYYTAFALVTGSNRQSNDFHRALGFQKM
;
A
#
# COMPACT_ATOMS: atom_id res chain seq x y z
N LEU A 1 14.99 -2.04 3.87
CA LEU A 1 14.79 -1.05 2.83
C LEU A 1 13.95 0.13 3.34
N ALA A 2 12.72 -0.07 3.81
CA ALA A 2 11.79 0.98 4.27
C ALA A 2 12.41 1.91 5.32
N ARG A 3 13.08 1.36 6.34
CA ARG A 3 13.78 2.13 7.39
C ARG A 3 14.84 3.07 6.80
N ARG A 4 15.63 2.61 5.82
CA ARG A 4 16.69 3.39 5.18
C ARG A 4 16.13 4.48 4.28
N LEU A 5 15.06 4.19 3.55
CA LEU A 5 14.34 5.17 2.73
C LEU A 5 13.67 6.26 3.60
N LYS A 6 13.06 5.87 4.72
CA LYS A 6 12.52 6.81 5.73
C LYS A 6 13.61 7.73 6.29
N ALA A 7 14.79 7.19 6.61
CA ALA A 7 15.94 7.98 7.09
C ALA A 7 16.41 9.02 6.06
N HIS A 8 16.46 8.65 4.78
CA HIS A 8 16.81 9.59 3.70
C HIS A 8 15.77 10.69 3.52
N ARG A 9 14.48 10.37 3.58
CA ARG A 9 13.37 11.34 3.45
C ARG A 9 13.23 12.26 4.66
N SER A 10 13.43 11.75 5.88
CA SER A 10 13.31 12.52 7.12
C SER A 10 14.56 13.37 7.43
N GLY A 11 15.69 13.08 6.77
CA GLY A 11 16.98 13.73 7.05
C GLY A 11 17.65 13.30 8.35
N LYS A 12 17.05 12.39 9.12
CA LYS A 12 17.67 11.78 10.31
C LYS A 12 18.43 10.52 9.88
N GLY A 13 19.76 10.61 9.79
CA GLY A 13 20.63 9.48 9.40
C GLY A 13 20.75 9.24 7.88
N GLY A 14 20.26 10.13 7.02
CA GLY A 14 20.42 10.05 5.57
C GLY A 14 21.81 10.51 5.11
N ALA A 15 22.18 10.18 3.86
CA ALA A 15 23.44 10.61 3.26
C ALA A 15 23.54 12.14 3.16
N ARG A 16 24.80 12.66 3.24
CA ARG A 16 25.08 14.11 3.21
C ARG A 16 24.52 14.78 1.95
N TYR A 17 24.62 14.10 0.81
CA TYR A 17 24.10 14.58 -0.47
C TYR A 17 22.57 14.79 -0.46
N THR A 18 21.79 13.85 0.08
CA THR A 18 20.34 13.98 0.15
C THR A 18 19.86 15.07 1.10
N LYS A 19 20.70 15.48 2.05
CA LYS A 19 20.41 16.60 2.95
C LYS A 19 20.53 17.96 2.25
N SER A 20 21.42 18.08 1.27
CA SER A 20 21.70 19.34 0.56
C SER A 20 20.84 19.54 -0.71
N HIS A 21 20.32 18.47 -1.33
CA HIS A 21 19.64 18.51 -2.64
C HIS A 21 18.12 18.29 -2.59
N GLY A 22 17.49 18.45 -1.44
CA GLY A 22 16.04 18.33 -1.30
C GLY A 22 15.56 16.92 -0.96
N ARG A 23 14.86 16.79 0.16
CA ARG A 23 14.46 15.51 0.77
C ARG A 23 13.17 14.92 0.16
N ALA A 24 12.31 15.78 -0.36
CA ALA A 24 11.01 15.38 -0.92
C ALA A 24 11.15 14.61 -2.25
N SER A 25 12.28 14.76 -2.95
CA SER A 25 12.52 14.12 -4.25
C SER A 25 13.14 12.72 -4.16
N VAL A 26 13.43 12.19 -2.96
CA VAL A 26 14.04 10.86 -2.82
C VAL A 26 13.03 9.77 -3.16
N GLN A 27 13.23 9.13 -4.30
CA GLN A 27 12.43 8.00 -4.78
C GLN A 27 13.25 6.72 -4.78
N LEU A 28 12.57 5.57 -4.58
CA LEU A 28 13.18 4.27 -4.76
C LEU A 28 13.36 4.01 -6.26
N ALA A 29 14.60 3.89 -6.70
CA ALA A 29 14.93 3.64 -8.10
C ALA A 29 15.14 2.15 -8.41
N TYR A 30 15.67 1.41 -7.43
CA TYR A 30 15.99 -0.02 -7.56
C TYR A 30 16.07 -0.68 -6.18
N ALA A 31 15.64 -1.93 -6.10
CA ALA A 31 15.82 -2.80 -4.94
C ALA A 31 15.91 -4.26 -5.39
N GLU A 32 16.73 -5.04 -4.70
CA GLU A 32 16.80 -6.50 -4.87
C GLU A 32 16.95 -7.18 -3.51
N LYS A 33 16.57 -8.44 -3.43
CA LYS A 33 16.75 -9.28 -2.25
C LYS A 33 18.10 -10.00 -2.37
N CYS A 34 18.91 -9.94 -1.33
CA CYS A 34 20.18 -10.67 -1.24
C CYS A 34 20.09 -11.73 -0.15
N ALA A 35 20.91 -12.77 -0.26
CA ALA A 35 20.93 -13.88 0.68
C ALA A 35 21.25 -13.42 2.11
N ASP A 36 22.25 -12.54 2.24
CA ASP A 36 22.72 -12.02 3.52
C ASP A 36 23.25 -10.58 3.40
N LYS A 37 23.69 -10.00 4.53
CA LYS A 37 24.24 -8.65 4.60
C LYS A 37 25.53 -8.49 3.80
N SER A 38 26.40 -9.50 3.75
CA SER A 38 27.66 -9.46 3.02
C SER A 38 27.41 -9.41 1.51
N ALA A 39 26.52 -10.27 1.01
CA ALA A 39 26.07 -10.27 -0.38
C ALA A 39 25.44 -8.92 -0.76
N ALA A 40 24.61 -8.34 0.10
CA ALA A 40 24.00 -7.03 -0.14
C ALA A 40 25.04 -5.91 -0.25
N LEU A 41 26.06 -5.89 0.61
CA LEU A 41 27.13 -4.89 0.56
C LEU A 41 27.99 -5.03 -0.70
N LYS A 42 28.35 -6.27 -1.08
CA LYS A 42 29.09 -6.55 -2.32
C LYS A 42 28.30 -6.08 -3.54
N ARG A 43 27.01 -6.39 -3.57
CA ARG A 43 26.12 -5.99 -4.66
C ARG A 43 25.93 -4.47 -4.73
N GLU A 44 25.73 -3.80 -3.60
CA GLU A 44 25.67 -2.32 -3.52
C GLU A 44 26.95 -1.69 -4.08
N ALA A 45 28.12 -2.22 -3.72
CA ALA A 45 29.41 -1.73 -4.23
C ALA A 45 29.54 -1.94 -5.75
N ALA A 46 29.09 -3.10 -6.26
CA ALA A 46 29.09 -3.38 -7.70
C ALA A 46 28.18 -2.41 -8.46
N ILE A 47 26.94 -2.19 -7.99
CA ILE A 47 26.00 -1.24 -8.62
C ILE A 47 26.57 0.19 -8.61
N LYS A 48 27.23 0.61 -7.53
CA LYS A 48 27.85 1.95 -7.47
C LYS A 48 28.92 2.19 -8.53
N LYS A 49 29.63 1.13 -8.93
CA LYS A 49 30.69 1.17 -9.97
C LYS A 49 30.14 1.18 -11.39
N LEU A 50 28.89 0.77 -11.62
CA LEU A 50 28.30 0.79 -12.96
C LEU A 50 28.31 2.20 -13.57
N PRO A 51 28.45 2.31 -14.91
CA PRO A 51 28.20 3.54 -15.65
C PRO A 51 26.78 4.08 -15.42
N LYS A 52 26.57 5.37 -15.65
CA LYS A 52 25.26 6.01 -15.46
C LYS A 52 24.16 5.32 -16.28
N ALA A 53 24.44 5.05 -17.56
CA ALA A 53 23.49 4.39 -18.47
C ALA A 53 23.06 2.99 -17.96
N GLU A 54 23.98 2.19 -17.45
CA GLU A 54 23.64 0.88 -16.91
C GLU A 54 22.82 0.96 -15.62
N LYS A 55 23.10 1.95 -14.74
CA LYS A 55 22.25 2.22 -13.56
C LYS A 55 20.83 2.64 -13.95
N GLU A 56 20.70 3.45 -14.98
CA GLU A 56 19.40 3.90 -15.50
C GLU A 56 18.64 2.73 -16.14
N ALA A 57 19.31 1.88 -16.92
CA ALA A 57 18.72 0.67 -17.49
C ALA A 57 18.27 -0.31 -16.39
N LEU A 58 19.09 -0.54 -15.36
CA LEU A 58 18.75 -1.38 -14.22
C LEU A 58 17.53 -0.83 -13.48
N ALA A 59 17.45 0.49 -13.25
CA ALA A 59 16.33 1.13 -12.61
C ALA A 59 15.07 1.13 -13.49
N ALA A 60 15.21 1.25 -14.80
CA ALA A 60 14.10 1.20 -15.75
C ALA A 60 13.49 -0.21 -15.80
N LYS A 61 14.35 -1.23 -15.92
CA LYS A 61 13.91 -2.62 -15.85
C LYS A 61 13.20 -2.94 -14.54
N TRP A 62 13.80 -2.57 -13.41
CA TRP A 62 13.18 -2.79 -12.10
C TRP A 62 11.81 -2.11 -11.98
N ARG A 63 11.67 -0.88 -12.52
CA ARG A 63 10.39 -0.16 -12.53
C ARG A 63 9.34 -0.85 -13.40
N ALA A 64 9.73 -1.41 -14.54
CA ALA A 64 8.83 -2.17 -15.40
C ALA A 64 8.38 -3.47 -14.72
N ASP A 65 9.34 -4.24 -14.18
CA ASP A 65 9.08 -5.51 -13.48
C ASP A 65 8.24 -5.32 -12.20
N ASN A 66 8.31 -4.12 -11.58
CA ASN A 66 7.57 -3.76 -10.36
C ASN A 66 6.49 -2.69 -10.63
N ALA A 67 6.07 -2.56 -11.87
CA ALA A 67 4.96 -1.68 -12.21
C ALA A 67 3.68 -2.15 -11.51
N ILE A 68 2.97 -1.20 -10.89
CA ILE A 68 1.69 -1.46 -10.24
C ILE A 68 0.61 -0.70 -11.01
N THR A 69 -0.39 -1.43 -11.48
CA THR A 69 -1.61 -0.87 -12.07
C THR A 69 -2.70 -0.85 -11.01
N LEU A 70 -3.48 0.24 -10.99
CA LEU A 70 -4.69 0.33 -10.15
C LEU A 70 -5.91 0.17 -11.04
N ARG A 71 -6.85 -0.68 -10.63
CA ARG A 71 -8.15 -0.84 -11.29
C ARG A 71 -9.27 -1.03 -10.27
N MET A 72 -10.49 -0.89 -10.72
CA MET A 72 -11.66 -1.31 -9.94
C MET A 72 -11.68 -2.83 -9.84
N ALA A 73 -12.14 -3.32 -8.70
CA ALA A 73 -12.44 -4.74 -8.52
C ALA A 73 -13.66 -5.15 -9.34
N VAL A 74 -13.71 -6.43 -9.65
CA VAL A 74 -14.91 -7.11 -10.15
C VAL A 74 -15.20 -8.32 -9.25
N PRO A 75 -16.43 -8.88 -9.23
CA PRO A 75 -16.77 -10.00 -8.34
C PRO A 75 -15.85 -11.23 -8.49
N GLU A 76 -15.26 -11.41 -9.67
CA GLU A 76 -14.33 -12.50 -10.00
C GLU A 76 -13.01 -12.41 -9.23
N ASP A 77 -12.67 -11.22 -8.72
CA ASP A 77 -11.46 -10.99 -7.91
C ASP A 77 -11.59 -11.51 -6.48
N ALA A 78 -12.78 -11.92 -6.06
CA ALA A 78 -13.10 -12.33 -4.70
C ALA A 78 -12.12 -13.35 -4.12
N ALA A 79 -11.70 -14.35 -4.93
CA ALA A 79 -10.76 -15.37 -4.47
C ALA A 79 -9.39 -14.77 -4.09
N ALA A 80 -8.84 -13.89 -4.91
CA ALA A 80 -7.55 -13.27 -4.65
C ALA A 80 -7.61 -12.28 -3.47
N VAL A 81 -8.67 -11.48 -3.38
CA VAL A 81 -8.91 -10.52 -2.29
C VAL A 81 -9.10 -11.26 -0.96
N CYS A 82 -9.94 -12.29 -0.94
CA CYS A 82 -10.20 -13.16 0.20
C CYS A 82 -8.91 -13.83 0.71
N ALA A 83 -8.09 -14.38 -0.20
CA ALA A 83 -6.82 -15.01 0.16
C ALA A 83 -5.86 -14.01 0.83
N LEU A 84 -5.75 -12.80 0.28
CA LEU A 84 -4.92 -11.74 0.85
C LEU A 84 -5.42 -11.31 2.23
N TYR A 85 -6.72 -11.08 2.41
CA TYR A 85 -7.30 -10.69 3.70
C TYR A 85 -7.13 -11.79 4.74
N ASN A 86 -7.44 -13.03 4.38
CA ASN A 86 -7.33 -14.19 5.26
C ASN A 86 -5.89 -14.47 5.70
N TRP A 87 -4.89 -14.03 4.93
CA TRP A 87 -3.51 -14.06 5.40
C TRP A 87 -3.36 -13.21 6.68
N TYR A 88 -3.95 -12.01 6.71
CA TYR A 88 -3.91 -11.13 7.89
C TYR A 88 -4.75 -11.65 9.06
N VAL A 89 -5.88 -12.30 8.80
CA VAL A 89 -6.68 -12.98 9.85
C VAL A 89 -5.85 -14.03 10.57
N ARG A 90 -5.02 -14.79 9.82
CA ARG A 90 -4.22 -15.89 10.40
C ARG A 90 -2.88 -15.46 11.01
N HIS A 91 -2.30 -14.35 10.56
CA HIS A 91 -0.91 -14.02 10.87
C HIS A 91 -0.71 -12.65 11.55
N GLY A 92 -1.77 -11.91 11.79
CA GLY A 92 -1.63 -10.55 12.27
C GLY A 92 -2.71 -10.08 13.24
N VAL A 93 -2.58 -8.81 13.63
CA VAL A 93 -3.52 -8.09 14.49
C VAL A 93 -4.15 -6.90 13.76
N GLN A 94 -4.08 -6.92 12.42
CA GLN A 94 -4.54 -5.82 11.57
C GLN A 94 -6.04 -5.84 11.29
N THR A 95 -6.67 -6.97 11.55
CA THR A 95 -8.12 -7.16 11.44
C THR A 95 -8.70 -7.56 12.78
N PHE A 96 -9.96 -7.20 13.04
CA PHE A 96 -10.72 -7.62 14.22
C PHE A 96 -11.47 -8.94 14.00
N GLN A 97 -11.31 -9.58 12.84
CA GLN A 97 -11.93 -10.85 12.51
C GLN A 97 -11.05 -12.01 12.97
N TYR A 98 -11.67 -12.99 13.65
CA TYR A 98 -10.98 -14.18 14.15
C TYR A 98 -11.06 -15.37 13.19
N MET A 99 -12.18 -15.49 12.46
CA MET A 99 -12.39 -16.58 11.51
C MET A 99 -12.16 -16.11 10.08
N PRO A 100 -11.46 -16.88 9.25
CA PRO A 100 -11.32 -16.56 7.82
C PRO A 100 -12.66 -16.44 7.13
N SER A 101 -12.78 -15.47 6.24
CA SER A 101 -13.92 -15.30 5.34
C SER A 101 -13.92 -16.35 4.23
N THR A 102 -15.08 -16.61 3.64
CA THR A 102 -15.19 -17.40 2.42
C THR A 102 -15.02 -16.53 1.17
N VAL A 103 -14.83 -17.17 0.02
CA VAL A 103 -14.75 -16.45 -1.27
C VAL A 103 -16.11 -15.82 -1.60
N GLU A 104 -17.18 -16.49 -1.24
CA GLU A 104 -18.56 -16.02 -1.43
C GLU A 104 -18.84 -14.75 -0.60
N ASP A 105 -18.37 -14.71 0.65
CA ASP A 105 -18.48 -13.50 1.49
C ASP A 105 -17.77 -12.31 0.83
N TYR A 106 -16.58 -12.54 0.25
CA TYR A 106 -15.84 -11.48 -0.43
C TYR A 106 -16.45 -11.09 -1.77
N ARG A 107 -17.08 -12.03 -2.50
CA ARG A 107 -17.84 -11.71 -3.70
C ARG A 107 -19.00 -10.78 -3.38
N ALA A 108 -19.81 -11.15 -2.39
CA ALA A 108 -20.92 -10.32 -1.92
C ALA A 108 -20.44 -8.95 -1.42
N ASN A 109 -19.33 -8.91 -0.68
CA ASN A 109 -18.75 -7.67 -0.20
C ASN A 109 -18.28 -6.74 -1.34
N ILE A 110 -17.62 -7.28 -2.37
CA ILE A 110 -17.22 -6.50 -3.55
C ILE A 110 -18.46 -5.94 -4.26
N GLU A 111 -19.49 -6.77 -4.49
CA GLU A 111 -20.72 -6.35 -5.13
C GLU A 111 -21.43 -5.26 -4.33
N GLU A 112 -21.54 -5.41 -3.02
CA GLU A 112 -22.14 -4.41 -2.13
C GLU A 112 -21.39 -3.08 -2.17
N VAL A 113 -20.08 -3.12 -1.97
CA VAL A 113 -19.25 -1.91 -1.94
C VAL A 113 -19.35 -1.14 -3.26
N LEU A 114 -19.30 -1.83 -4.39
CA LEU A 114 -19.34 -1.21 -5.72
C LEU A 114 -20.65 -0.48 -6.02
N GLN A 115 -21.72 -0.71 -5.24
CA GLN A 115 -22.98 0.03 -5.39
C GLN A 115 -22.86 1.51 -4.94
N HIS A 116 -21.90 1.83 -4.05
CA HIS A 116 -21.80 3.17 -3.46
C HIS A 116 -20.37 3.69 -3.34
N ALA A 117 -19.36 2.84 -3.28
CA ALA A 117 -17.98 3.27 -3.06
C ALA A 117 -17.00 2.52 -3.96
N PRO A 118 -15.77 3.04 -4.16
CA PRO A 118 -14.76 2.34 -4.93
C PRO A 118 -14.20 1.14 -4.15
N PHE A 119 -14.00 0.04 -4.87
CA PHE A 119 -13.17 -1.08 -4.45
C PHE A 119 -11.98 -1.17 -5.41
N LEU A 120 -10.79 -0.78 -4.98
CA LEU A 120 -9.59 -0.67 -5.80
C LEU A 120 -8.64 -1.84 -5.56
N LEU A 121 -8.09 -2.37 -6.64
CA LEU A 121 -7.02 -3.36 -6.63
C LEU A 121 -5.73 -2.75 -7.14
N ALA A 122 -4.61 -3.22 -6.61
CA ALA A 122 -3.27 -2.97 -7.11
C ALA A 122 -2.69 -4.28 -7.63
N GLU A 123 -2.31 -4.31 -8.89
CA GLU A 123 -1.75 -5.48 -9.55
C GLU A 123 -0.36 -5.20 -10.07
N SER A 124 0.52 -6.20 -10.00
CA SER A 124 1.81 -6.19 -10.67
C SER A 124 1.66 -6.54 -12.15
N ALA A 125 2.72 -6.32 -12.93
CA ALA A 125 2.72 -6.53 -14.37
C ALA A 125 2.39 -7.99 -14.80
N ASP A 126 2.62 -8.96 -13.90
CA ASP A 126 2.28 -10.37 -14.07
C ASP A 126 0.84 -10.72 -13.63
N GLY A 127 0.01 -9.70 -13.30
CA GLY A 127 -1.37 -9.88 -12.88
C GLY A 127 -1.57 -10.31 -11.43
N CYS A 128 -0.50 -10.39 -10.62
CA CYS A 128 -0.62 -10.76 -9.22
C CYS A 128 -1.19 -9.62 -8.39
N LEU A 129 -2.17 -9.92 -7.51
CA LEU A 129 -2.72 -8.95 -6.56
C LEU A 129 -1.64 -8.54 -5.54
N ARG A 130 -1.37 -7.23 -5.46
CA ARG A 130 -0.38 -6.63 -4.55
C ARG A 130 -1.01 -5.87 -3.41
N GLY A 131 -2.32 -5.64 -3.47
CA GLY A 131 -3.11 -5.01 -2.43
C GLY A 131 -4.47 -4.57 -2.92
N PHE A 132 -5.33 -4.23 -1.96
CA PHE A 132 -6.64 -3.64 -2.24
C PHE A 132 -6.95 -2.52 -1.25
N ALA A 133 -7.86 -1.62 -1.64
CA ALA A 133 -8.44 -0.63 -0.76
C ALA A 133 -9.90 -0.39 -1.15
N CYS A 134 -10.77 -0.30 -0.15
CA CYS A 134 -12.19 -0.07 -0.35
C CYS A 134 -12.76 0.84 0.75
N ALA A 135 -14.02 1.22 0.59
CA ALA A 135 -14.74 1.98 1.59
C ALA A 135 -16.14 1.40 1.79
N HIS A 136 -16.56 1.32 3.05
CA HIS A 136 -17.91 0.93 3.45
C HIS A 136 -18.63 2.15 4.04
N LEU A 137 -19.94 2.20 3.98
CA LEU A 137 -20.72 3.21 4.70
C LEU A 137 -20.44 3.08 6.20
N TRP A 138 -20.20 4.20 6.86
CA TRP A 138 -19.88 4.23 8.30
C TRP A 138 -21.00 3.69 9.15
N HIS A 139 -22.24 4.12 8.84
CA HIS A 139 -23.47 3.69 9.51
C HIS A 139 -24.66 3.74 8.55
N THR A 140 -25.72 3.01 8.89
CA THR A 140 -26.95 2.90 8.08
C THR A 140 -27.92 4.09 8.22
N ARG A 141 -27.73 4.97 9.21
CA ARG A 141 -28.59 6.15 9.40
C ARG A 141 -28.25 7.24 8.40
N GLU A 142 -29.24 7.90 7.84
CA GLU A 142 -29.12 8.94 6.79
C GLU A 142 -28.12 10.05 7.12
N ALA A 143 -28.03 10.46 8.40
CA ALA A 143 -27.08 11.48 8.84
C ALA A 143 -25.60 11.09 8.61
N TYR A 144 -25.29 9.82 8.45
CA TYR A 144 -23.94 9.30 8.16
C TYR A 144 -23.72 8.96 6.69
N ALA A 145 -24.66 9.31 5.81
CA ALA A 145 -24.55 8.98 4.37
C ALA A 145 -23.29 9.56 3.68
N TRP A 146 -22.67 10.56 4.31
CA TRP A 146 -21.46 11.22 3.80
C TRP A 146 -20.16 10.74 4.46
N ASP A 147 -20.25 9.73 5.32
CA ASP A 147 -19.15 9.19 6.09
C ASP A 147 -18.84 7.74 5.67
N VAL A 148 -17.58 7.43 5.52
CA VAL A 148 -17.14 6.09 5.13
C VAL A 148 -16.04 5.55 6.05
N GLU A 149 -16.05 4.25 6.27
CA GLU A 149 -14.91 3.51 6.80
C GLU A 149 -14.04 3.01 5.65
N THR A 150 -12.76 3.34 5.70
CA THR A 150 -11.81 2.99 4.65
C THR A 150 -10.88 1.87 5.09
N THR A 151 -10.63 0.94 4.20
CA THR A 151 -9.79 -0.25 4.43
C THR A 151 -8.67 -0.31 3.39
N VAL A 152 -7.47 -0.74 3.80
CA VAL A 152 -6.35 -1.04 2.90
C VAL A 152 -5.54 -2.22 3.39
N TYR A 153 -5.32 -3.19 2.52
CA TYR A 153 -4.42 -4.31 2.75
C TYR A 153 -3.44 -4.45 1.59
N CYS A 154 -2.19 -4.76 1.90
CA CYS A 154 -1.14 -4.99 0.90
C CYS A 154 -0.58 -6.39 1.06
N ALA A 155 -0.14 -7.01 -0.01
CA ALA A 155 0.59 -8.26 0.08
C ALA A 155 1.82 -8.08 0.99
N PRO A 156 2.13 -9.04 1.87
CA PRO A 156 3.16 -8.91 2.90
C PRO A 156 4.54 -8.54 2.34
N ASP A 157 4.87 -9.06 1.17
CA ASP A 157 6.12 -8.78 0.47
C ASP A 157 6.18 -7.39 -0.18
N CYS A 158 5.02 -6.71 -0.30
CA CYS A 158 4.92 -5.35 -0.85
C CYS A 158 4.92 -4.24 0.19
N ILE A 159 4.91 -4.60 1.47
CA ILE A 159 4.88 -3.63 2.57
C ILE A 159 6.10 -2.70 2.51
N GLY A 160 5.86 -1.39 2.60
CA GLY A 160 6.93 -0.37 2.51
C GLY A 160 7.35 -0.01 1.09
N GLN A 161 6.78 -0.61 0.05
CA GLN A 161 7.09 -0.31 -1.36
C GLN A 161 6.19 0.78 -1.96
N GLY A 162 5.25 1.32 -1.18
CA GLY A 162 4.39 2.43 -1.59
C GLY A 162 3.06 2.04 -2.22
N VAL A 163 2.77 0.74 -2.35
CA VAL A 163 1.52 0.21 -2.92
C VAL A 163 0.30 0.75 -2.16
N GLY A 164 0.27 0.59 -0.83
CA GLY A 164 -0.82 1.06 0.01
C GLY A 164 -1.05 2.58 -0.11
N GLY A 165 0.03 3.36 -0.19
CA GLY A 165 -0.08 4.81 -0.37
C GLY A 165 -0.63 5.23 -1.73
N ARG A 166 -0.39 4.44 -2.79
CA ARG A 166 -1.01 4.66 -4.11
C ARG A 166 -2.50 4.33 -4.09
N LEU A 167 -2.84 3.14 -3.59
CA LEU A 167 -4.23 2.70 -3.42
C LEU A 167 -5.04 3.71 -2.62
N TYR A 168 -4.55 4.08 -1.46
CA TYR A 168 -5.31 4.90 -0.53
C TYR A 168 -5.51 6.33 -1.02
N ARG A 169 -4.50 6.94 -1.66
CA ARG A 169 -4.67 8.25 -2.30
C ARG A 169 -5.66 8.21 -3.44
N ALA A 170 -5.67 7.14 -4.24
CA ALA A 170 -6.65 6.97 -5.31
C ALA A 170 -8.06 6.80 -4.74
N LEU A 171 -8.23 5.95 -3.72
CA LEU A 171 -9.49 5.75 -3.01
C LEU A 171 -10.05 7.07 -2.48
N LEU A 172 -9.26 7.81 -1.69
CA LEU A 172 -9.69 9.09 -1.11
C LEU A 172 -10.03 10.14 -2.18
N ALA A 173 -9.32 10.16 -3.29
CA ALA A 173 -9.62 11.05 -4.40
C ALA A 173 -10.95 10.72 -5.09
N LEU A 174 -11.28 9.43 -5.22
CA LEU A 174 -12.57 8.98 -5.77
C LEU A 174 -13.71 9.25 -4.80
N LEU A 175 -13.56 8.93 -3.52
CA LEU A 175 -14.55 9.21 -2.47
C LEU A 175 -14.88 10.70 -2.40
N LYS A 176 -13.87 11.56 -2.46
CA LYS A 176 -14.08 13.01 -2.52
C LYS A 176 -14.89 13.45 -3.75
N LYS A 177 -14.66 12.84 -4.92
CA LYS A 177 -15.43 13.11 -6.15
C LYS A 177 -16.87 12.61 -6.05
N GLN A 178 -17.12 11.55 -5.31
CA GLN A 178 -18.46 11.02 -5.01
C GLN A 178 -19.21 11.85 -3.96
N GLY A 179 -18.55 12.83 -3.31
CA GLY A 179 -19.18 13.72 -2.34
C GLY A 179 -19.07 13.26 -0.89
N TYR A 180 -18.30 12.21 -0.59
CA TYR A 180 -18.04 11.83 0.81
C TYR A 180 -17.21 12.90 1.52
N TYR A 181 -17.60 13.22 2.77
CA TYR A 181 -16.98 14.25 3.59
C TYR A 181 -15.94 13.70 4.56
N THR A 182 -16.26 12.59 5.22
CA THR A 182 -15.42 12.03 6.27
C THR A 182 -14.99 10.61 5.90
N ALA A 183 -13.72 10.32 6.06
CA ALA A 183 -13.18 8.97 5.94
C ALA A 183 -12.58 8.54 7.28
N PHE A 184 -13.12 7.50 7.86
CA PHE A 184 -12.61 6.86 9.06
C PHE A 184 -11.69 5.69 8.70
N ALA A 185 -10.74 5.39 9.57
CA ALA A 185 -9.93 4.18 9.48
C ALA A 185 -9.81 3.56 10.87
N LEU A 186 -10.28 2.33 11.02
CA LEU A 186 -10.13 1.58 12.25
C LEU A 186 -8.75 0.92 12.29
N VAL A 187 -7.96 1.27 13.26
CA VAL A 187 -6.58 0.78 13.39
C VAL A 187 -6.33 0.28 14.80
N THR A 188 -5.88 -0.98 14.92
CA THR A 188 -5.45 -1.53 16.20
C THR A 188 -4.36 -0.65 16.80
N GLY A 189 -4.50 -0.26 18.07
CA GLY A 189 -3.58 0.67 18.75
C GLY A 189 -2.12 0.22 18.72
N SER A 190 -1.86 -1.08 18.77
CA SER A 190 -0.52 -1.68 18.66
C SER A 190 0.06 -1.66 17.26
N ASN A 191 -0.75 -1.45 16.21
CA ASN A 191 -0.30 -1.41 14.82
C ASN A 191 0.34 -0.05 14.47
N ARG A 192 1.56 0.16 14.98
CA ARG A 192 2.32 1.41 14.75
C ARG A 192 2.51 1.74 13.28
N GLN A 193 2.71 0.72 12.44
CA GLN A 193 2.92 0.91 11.00
C GLN A 193 1.69 1.52 10.33
N SER A 194 0.50 1.00 10.62
CA SER A 194 -0.76 1.52 10.09
C SER A 194 -1.06 2.92 10.66
N ASN A 195 -0.83 3.13 11.96
CA ASN A 195 -0.99 4.45 12.58
C ASN A 195 -0.09 5.52 11.91
N ASP A 196 1.20 5.20 11.69
CA ASP A 196 2.14 6.09 11.00
C ASP A 196 1.73 6.33 9.53
N PHE A 197 1.21 5.31 8.87
CA PHE A 197 0.71 5.38 7.50
C PHE A 197 -0.48 6.34 7.37
N HIS A 198 -1.51 6.18 8.20
CA HIS A 198 -2.70 7.04 8.18
C HIS A 198 -2.36 8.47 8.56
N ARG A 199 -1.51 8.68 9.58
CA ARG A 199 -1.03 10.03 9.94
C ARG A 199 -0.28 10.70 8.78
N ALA A 200 0.52 9.96 8.02
CA ALA A 200 1.23 10.50 6.86
C ALA A 200 0.29 10.89 5.69
N LEU A 201 -0.93 10.39 5.69
CA LEU A 201 -1.99 10.73 4.73
C LEU A 201 -2.95 11.81 5.25
N GLY A 202 -2.69 12.37 6.42
CA GLY A 202 -3.46 13.47 7.00
C GLY A 202 -4.56 13.04 7.97
N PHE A 203 -4.69 11.75 8.29
CA PHE A 203 -5.65 11.30 9.30
C PHE A 203 -5.23 11.78 10.70
N GLN A 204 -6.20 12.17 11.47
CA GLN A 204 -6.05 12.54 12.88
C GLN A 204 -6.58 11.41 13.76
N LYS A 205 -5.89 11.15 14.86
CA LYS A 205 -6.37 10.18 15.84
C LYS A 205 -7.49 10.83 16.66
N MET A 206 -8.60 10.17 16.73
CA MET A 206 -9.70 10.50 17.62
C MET A 206 -9.53 9.77 18.96
#